data_554c97f1aebbd066bc09d5d810b9d9ac
#
_entry.id   554c97f1aebbd066bc09d5d810b9d9ac
#
_cell.length_a   1.000
_cell.length_b   1.000
_cell.length_c   1.000
_cell.angle_alpha   90.00
_cell.angle_beta   90.00
_cell.angle_gamma   90.00
#
_symmetry.space_group_name_H-M   'P 1'
#
loop_
_entity.id
_entity.type
_entity.pdbx_description
1 polymer ?
#
loop_
_entity_poly.entity_id
_entity_poly.type
_entity_poly.pdbx_seq_one_letter_code
_entity_poly.pdbx_strand_id
1 'polypeptide(L)'
;MVCPFSGGLHGFLALCVNRGVNRQKAMDATISVICFKSKTLANGEHPLMLRITKDRKRTMKSLGVSVDPKFWNFDTNQPKPNCPNRQLIRQIMLKYESEYNGKILAKEINEEEFTPQMIVAEQKERIKAQTVEEVYKAIISELKERG
;
A
#
# COMPACT_ATOMS: atom_id res chain seq x y z
N MET A 1 -30.76 -49.27 12.55
CA MET A 1 -30.02 -48.26 13.32
C MET A 1 -28.79 -47.67 12.61
N VAL A 2 -28.46 -48.20 11.45
CA VAL A 2 -27.25 -47.75 10.73
C VAL A 2 -27.58 -46.64 9.72
N CYS A 3 -28.83 -46.51 9.29
CA CYS A 3 -29.27 -45.52 8.29
C CYS A 3 -29.05 -44.03 8.64
N PRO A 4 -29.20 -43.55 9.87
CA PRO A 4 -28.90 -42.15 10.18
C PRO A 4 -27.39 -41.80 10.16
N PHE A 5 -26.54 -42.80 10.20
CA PHE A 5 -25.11 -42.60 10.17
C PHE A 5 -24.55 -42.31 8.77
N SER A 6 -25.07 -42.92 7.74
CA SER A 6 -24.62 -42.74 6.37
C SER A 6 -24.95 -41.35 5.83
N GLY A 7 -26.06 -40.78 6.23
CA GLY A 7 -26.46 -39.42 5.86
C GLY A 7 -25.56 -38.34 6.46
N GLY A 8 -25.11 -38.54 7.69
CA GLY A 8 -24.20 -37.63 8.34
C GLY A 8 -22.79 -37.62 7.75
N LEU A 9 -22.33 -38.75 7.27
CA LEU A 9 -21.03 -38.88 6.63
C LEU A 9 -20.96 -38.17 5.28
N HIS A 10 -22.02 -38.20 4.49
CA HIS A 10 -22.07 -37.51 3.22
C HIS A 10 -22.07 -35.97 3.39
N GLY A 11 -22.80 -35.45 4.35
CA GLY A 11 -22.78 -34.02 4.66
C GLY A 11 -21.41 -33.55 5.17
N PHE A 12 -20.74 -34.39 5.94
CA PHE A 12 -19.42 -34.09 6.46
C PHE A 12 -18.35 -34.08 5.36
N LEU A 13 -18.39 -35.03 4.41
CA LEU A 13 -17.48 -35.06 3.27
C LEU A 13 -17.65 -33.85 2.34
N ALA A 14 -18.86 -33.42 2.10
CA ALA A 14 -19.14 -32.23 1.30
C ALA A 14 -18.57 -30.95 1.95
N LEU A 15 -18.68 -30.83 3.28
CA LEU A 15 -18.08 -29.73 4.03
C LEU A 15 -16.54 -29.76 3.99
N CYS A 16 -15.93 -30.93 4.04
CA CYS A 16 -14.48 -31.07 3.94
C CYS A 16 -13.94 -30.68 2.56
N VAL A 17 -14.64 -31.02 1.50
CA VAL A 17 -14.28 -30.66 0.14
C VAL A 17 -14.34 -29.15 -0.07
N ASN A 18 -15.38 -28.50 0.44
CA ASN A 18 -15.53 -27.05 0.33
C ASN A 18 -14.49 -26.27 1.16
N ARG A 19 -14.01 -26.83 2.27
CA ARG A 19 -12.92 -26.20 3.05
C ARG A 19 -11.59 -26.19 2.32
N GLY A 20 -11.34 -27.15 1.45
CA GLY A 20 -10.11 -27.22 0.66
C GLY A 20 -10.07 -26.20 -0.49
N VAL A 21 -11.23 -25.87 -1.07
CA VAL A 21 -11.33 -24.96 -2.21
C VAL A 21 -11.37 -23.49 -1.76
N ASN A 22 -11.88 -23.23 -0.58
CA ASN A 22 -12.00 -21.86 -0.03
C ASN A 22 -10.81 -21.44 0.86
N ARG A 23 -9.63 -21.94 0.60
CA ARG A 23 -8.45 -21.16 0.95
C ARG A 23 -8.43 -19.96 0.00
N GLN A 24 -9.27 -18.99 0.30
CA GLN A 24 -9.03 -17.63 -0.13
C GLN A 24 -7.56 -17.39 0.16
N LYS A 25 -6.78 -17.23 -0.88
CA LYS A 25 -5.42 -16.72 -0.78
C LYS A 25 -5.55 -15.41 -0.02
N ALA A 26 -5.33 -15.46 1.28
CA ALA A 26 -5.44 -14.29 2.13
C ALA A 26 -4.60 -13.21 1.43
N MET A 27 -5.10 -12.00 1.35
CA MET A 27 -4.36 -10.88 0.80
C MET A 27 -3.03 -10.82 1.54
N ASP A 28 -2.00 -11.44 0.96
CA ASP A 28 -0.69 -11.57 1.60
C ASP A 28 0.11 -10.26 1.57
N ALA A 29 -0.44 -9.24 0.90
CA ALA A 29 0.16 -7.93 0.82
C ALA A 29 -0.39 -7.01 1.93
N THR A 30 0.51 -6.50 2.75
CA THR A 30 0.20 -5.56 3.83
C THR A 30 0.84 -4.22 3.56
N ILE A 31 0.07 -3.14 3.71
CA ILE A 31 0.56 -1.76 3.63
C ILE A 31 0.50 -1.13 5.02
N SER A 32 1.54 -0.42 5.39
CA SER A 32 1.58 0.37 6.62
C SER A 32 2.50 1.58 6.48
N VAL A 33 2.09 2.70 7.04
CA VAL A 33 2.97 3.87 7.18
C VAL A 33 3.75 3.75 8.48
N ILE A 34 5.04 3.95 8.41
CA ILE A 34 5.95 3.87 9.55
C ILE A 34 6.84 5.11 9.62
N CYS A 35 7.20 5.50 10.84
CA CYS A 35 8.25 6.48 11.08
C CYS A 35 9.60 5.74 11.11
N PHE A 36 10.49 6.10 10.19
CA PHE A 36 11.73 5.36 9.97
C PHE A 36 12.84 5.82 10.90
N LYS A 37 12.99 5.13 12.04
CA LYS A 37 13.93 5.48 13.12
C LYS A 37 15.40 5.45 12.71
N SER A 38 15.75 4.62 11.74
CA SER A 38 17.16 4.43 11.35
C SER A 38 17.76 5.62 10.57
N LYS A 39 16.93 6.59 10.19
CA LYS A 39 17.36 7.79 9.49
C LYS A 39 16.82 9.03 10.21
N THR A 40 17.72 9.85 10.66
CA THR A 40 17.42 11.17 11.20
C THR A 40 17.79 12.23 10.18
N LEU A 41 16.90 13.15 9.91
CA LEU A 41 17.15 14.29 9.03
C LEU A 41 17.93 15.38 9.77
N ALA A 42 18.46 16.37 9.03
CA ALA A 42 19.23 17.47 9.59
C ALA A 42 18.47 18.30 10.65
N ASN A 43 17.14 18.30 10.57
CA ASN A 43 16.24 18.97 11.52
C ASN A 43 15.88 18.10 12.77
N GLY A 44 16.45 16.90 12.89
CA GLY A 44 16.16 15.96 14.00
C GLY A 44 14.90 15.13 13.81
N GLU A 45 14.16 15.31 12.73
CA GLU A 45 12.96 14.54 12.43
C GLU A 45 13.28 13.21 11.74
N HIS A 46 12.33 12.29 11.80
CA HIS A 46 12.40 11.02 11.08
C HIS A 46 11.44 11.01 9.88
N PRO A 47 11.89 10.54 8.72
CA PRO A 47 11.04 10.46 7.55
C PRO A 47 9.93 9.41 7.73
N LEU A 48 8.74 9.72 7.23
CA LEU A 48 7.66 8.77 7.11
C LEU A 48 7.83 7.94 5.83
N MET A 49 7.72 6.64 6.00
CA MET A 49 7.88 5.67 4.92
C MET A 49 6.63 4.80 4.80
N LEU A 50 6.17 4.58 3.59
CA LEU A 50 5.20 3.54 3.28
C LEU A 50 5.94 2.21 3.18
N ARG A 51 5.54 1.25 4.00
CA ARG A 51 6.06 -0.11 3.98
C ARG A 51 5.04 -1.03 3.34
N ILE A 52 5.44 -1.70 2.27
CA ILE A 52 4.66 -2.72 1.59
C ILE A 52 5.34 -4.05 1.84
N THR A 53 4.59 -5.01 2.37
CA THR A 53 5.09 -6.36 2.66
C THR A 53 4.22 -7.37 1.92
N LYS A 54 4.84 -8.28 1.18
CA LYS A 54 4.18 -9.43 0.54
C LYS A 54 5.17 -10.58 0.48
N ASP A 55 4.73 -11.80 0.80
CA ASP A 55 5.55 -13.02 0.72
C ASP A 55 6.91 -12.88 1.43
N ARG A 56 6.92 -12.27 2.63
CA ARG A 56 8.13 -11.94 3.40
C ARG A 56 9.09 -10.94 2.75
N LYS A 57 8.78 -10.43 1.56
CA LYS A 57 9.53 -9.35 0.91
C LYS A 57 8.98 -8.00 1.35
N ARG A 58 9.86 -7.07 1.64
CA ARG A 58 9.51 -5.72 2.08
C ARG A 58 10.07 -4.68 1.13
N THR A 59 9.29 -3.68 0.85
CA THR A 59 9.74 -2.49 0.13
C THR A 59 9.26 -1.26 0.86
N MET A 60 10.09 -0.24 0.87
CA MET A 60 9.78 1.04 1.51
C MET A 60 9.80 2.15 0.48
N LYS A 61 8.83 3.05 0.58
CA LYS A 61 8.76 4.28 -0.21
C LYS A 61 8.65 5.48 0.71
N SER A 62 9.44 6.52 0.46
CA SER A 62 9.32 7.78 1.18
C SER A 62 8.03 8.50 0.80
N LEU A 63 7.35 9.05 1.81
CA LEU A 63 6.16 9.89 1.62
C LEU A 63 6.50 11.36 1.39
N GLY A 64 7.78 11.73 1.52
CA GLY A 64 8.24 13.13 1.42
C GLY A 64 7.90 13.98 2.63
N VAL A 65 7.46 13.37 3.71
CA VAL A 65 7.10 14.04 4.97
C VAL A 65 7.91 13.46 6.12
N SER A 66 8.27 14.28 7.06
CA SER A 66 8.98 13.90 8.28
C SER A 66 8.21 14.32 9.52
N VAL A 67 8.47 13.67 10.63
CA VAL A 67 7.84 13.94 11.93
C VAL A 67 8.87 13.81 13.04
N ASP A 68 8.81 14.68 14.03
CA ASP A 68 9.60 14.54 15.26
C ASP A 68 9.11 13.28 16.00
N PRO A 69 10.03 12.40 16.42
CA PRO A 69 9.70 11.17 17.14
C PRO A 69 8.86 11.39 18.41
N LYS A 70 8.93 12.58 19.03
CA LYS A 70 8.11 12.94 20.18
C LYS A 70 6.61 12.97 19.86
N PHE A 71 6.27 13.35 18.63
CA PHE A 71 4.90 13.48 18.16
C PHE A 71 4.37 12.24 17.44
N TRP A 72 5.17 11.18 17.36
CA TRP A 72 4.77 9.92 16.74
C TRP A 72 4.49 8.84 17.77
N ASN A 73 3.39 8.11 17.57
CA ASN A 73 3.11 6.90 18.33
C ASN A 73 3.59 5.69 17.53
N PHE A 74 4.62 5.01 18.05
CA PHE A 74 5.24 3.87 17.39
C PHE A 74 4.43 2.57 17.51
N ASP A 75 3.53 2.48 18.47
CA ASP A 75 2.70 1.29 18.68
C ASP A 75 1.54 1.27 17.67
N THR A 76 0.91 2.42 17.46
CA THR A 76 -0.20 2.57 16.51
C THR A 76 0.24 3.04 15.13
N ASN A 77 1.50 3.44 14.96
CA ASN A 77 2.03 4.07 13.75
C ASN A 77 1.19 5.28 13.28
N GLN A 78 0.85 6.16 14.22
CA GLN A 78 0.05 7.35 13.96
C GLN A 78 0.61 8.59 14.65
N PRO A 79 0.35 9.79 14.12
CA PRO A 79 0.71 11.03 14.79
C PRO A 79 -0.12 11.24 16.05
N LYS A 80 0.53 11.61 17.14
CA LYS A 80 -0.12 11.93 18.42
C LYS A 80 -1.07 13.14 18.30
N PRO A 81 -2.02 13.30 19.21
CA PRO A 81 -2.95 14.42 19.19
C PRO A 81 -2.32 15.81 19.20
N ASN A 82 -1.17 15.94 19.86
CA ASN A 82 -0.40 17.19 19.98
C ASN A 82 0.62 17.40 18.86
N CYS A 83 0.59 16.57 17.81
CA CYS A 83 1.47 16.72 16.66
C CYS A 83 1.10 17.95 15.84
N PRO A 84 2.04 18.85 15.53
CA PRO A 84 1.80 19.92 14.58
C PRO A 84 1.50 19.31 13.20
N ASN A 85 0.60 19.90 12.44
CA ASN A 85 0.17 19.41 11.13
C ASN A 85 -0.42 17.99 11.12
N ARG A 86 -0.92 17.51 12.25
CA ARG A 86 -1.48 16.16 12.39
C ARG A 86 -2.48 15.80 11.30
N GLN A 87 -3.39 16.72 10.97
CA GLN A 87 -4.39 16.48 9.93
C GLN A 87 -3.76 16.31 8.56
N LEU A 88 -2.81 17.15 8.19
CA LEU A 88 -2.09 17.05 6.93
C LEU A 88 -1.35 15.72 6.81
N ILE A 89 -0.64 15.33 7.86
CA ILE A 89 0.07 14.04 7.90
C ILE A 89 -0.90 12.88 7.72
N ARG A 90 -2.03 12.89 8.41
CA ARG A 90 -3.06 11.84 8.26
C ARG A 90 -3.66 11.78 6.85
N GLN A 91 -3.92 12.93 6.25
CA GLN A 91 -4.41 12.97 4.86
C GLN A 91 -3.39 12.40 3.88
N ILE A 92 -2.12 12.72 4.05
CA ILE A 92 -1.04 12.16 3.23
C ILE A 92 -0.96 10.64 3.42
N MET A 93 -1.00 10.15 4.66
CA MET A 93 -1.02 8.72 4.96
C MET A 93 -2.18 8.02 4.25
N LEU A 94 -3.41 8.51 4.44
CA LEU A 94 -4.61 7.94 3.83
C LEU A 94 -4.56 7.96 2.31
N LYS A 95 -4.07 9.04 1.71
CA LYS A 95 -3.89 9.14 0.26
C LYS A 95 -2.99 8.02 -0.27
N TYR A 96 -1.81 7.87 0.31
CA TYR A 96 -0.87 6.84 -0.12
C TYR A 96 -1.36 5.43 0.17
N GLU A 97 -1.93 5.18 1.34
CA GLU A 97 -2.51 3.89 1.68
C GLU A 97 -3.63 3.49 0.71
N SER A 98 -4.56 4.40 0.41
CA SER A 98 -5.63 4.18 -0.54
C SER A 98 -5.12 3.93 -1.96
N GLU A 99 -4.17 4.72 -2.42
CA GLU A 99 -3.57 4.60 -3.76
C GLU A 99 -2.88 3.25 -3.96
N TYR A 100 -2.07 2.84 -2.98
CA TYR A 100 -1.34 1.58 -3.07
C TYR A 100 -2.21 0.36 -2.82
N ASN A 101 -3.21 0.45 -1.94
CA ASN A 101 -4.23 -0.60 -1.78
C ASN A 101 -5.01 -0.82 -3.07
N GLY A 102 -5.40 0.24 -3.76
CA GLY A 102 -6.07 0.14 -5.05
C GLY A 102 -5.25 -0.59 -6.10
N LYS A 103 -3.95 -0.35 -6.15
CA LYS A 103 -3.04 -1.05 -7.08
C LYS A 103 -2.87 -2.52 -6.75
N ILE A 104 -2.71 -2.83 -5.47
CA ILE A 104 -2.61 -4.21 -5.01
C ILE A 104 -3.89 -4.96 -5.34
N LEU A 105 -5.05 -4.39 -5.02
CA LEU A 105 -6.34 -4.98 -5.29
C LEU A 105 -6.57 -5.21 -6.79
N ALA A 106 -6.19 -4.26 -7.64
CA ALA A 106 -6.29 -4.42 -9.09
C ALA A 106 -5.47 -5.60 -9.61
N LYS A 107 -4.25 -5.79 -9.09
CA LYS A 107 -3.41 -6.93 -9.47
C LYS A 107 -3.93 -8.25 -8.93
N GLU A 108 -4.47 -8.27 -7.73
CA GLU A 108 -5.10 -9.45 -7.15
C GLU A 108 -6.37 -9.89 -7.91
N ILE A 109 -7.20 -8.93 -8.33
CA ILE A 109 -8.38 -9.22 -9.16
C ILE A 109 -7.99 -9.80 -10.52
N ASN A 110 -6.91 -9.30 -11.12
CA ASN A 110 -6.40 -9.79 -12.39
C ASN A 110 -5.56 -11.08 -12.25
N GLU A 111 -5.42 -11.62 -11.05
CA GLU A 111 -4.58 -12.78 -10.74
C GLU A 111 -3.11 -12.59 -11.20
N GLU A 112 -2.65 -11.35 -11.27
CA GLU A 112 -1.27 -11.02 -11.65
C GLU A 112 -0.32 -11.22 -10.46
N GLU A 113 0.74 -11.98 -10.68
CA GLU A 113 1.82 -12.04 -9.70
C GLU A 113 2.59 -10.72 -9.67
N PHE A 114 2.76 -10.16 -8.49
CA PHE A 114 3.50 -8.94 -8.29
C PHE A 114 4.41 -9.00 -7.06
N THR A 115 5.46 -8.23 -7.10
CA THR A 115 6.33 -7.99 -5.94
C THR A 115 6.12 -6.56 -5.40
N PRO A 116 6.38 -6.33 -4.11
CA PRO A 116 6.29 -4.97 -3.56
C PRO A 116 7.12 -3.93 -4.33
N GLN A 117 8.26 -4.35 -4.87
CA GLN A 117 9.14 -3.48 -5.66
C GLN A 117 8.49 -3.03 -6.96
N MET A 118 7.76 -3.93 -7.65
CA MET A 118 7.06 -3.60 -8.90
C MET A 118 5.99 -2.54 -8.68
N ILE A 119 5.22 -2.64 -7.60
CA ILE A 119 4.19 -1.66 -7.25
C ILE A 119 4.79 -0.26 -7.05
N VAL A 120 5.94 -0.17 -6.40
CA VAL A 120 6.65 1.12 -6.19
C VAL A 120 7.28 1.64 -7.47
N ALA A 121 7.84 0.77 -8.32
CA ALA A 121 8.47 1.13 -9.59
C ALA A 121 7.46 1.69 -10.59
N GLU A 122 6.32 1.04 -10.79
CA GLU A 122 5.24 1.51 -11.66
C GLU A 122 4.80 2.94 -11.34
N GLN A 123 4.75 3.29 -10.07
CA GLN A 123 4.41 4.65 -9.67
C GLN A 123 5.48 5.67 -10.06
N LYS A 124 6.75 5.28 -9.94
CA LYS A 124 7.86 6.16 -10.29
C LYS A 124 7.89 6.45 -11.80
N GLU A 125 7.58 5.45 -12.61
CA GLU A 125 7.50 5.60 -14.08
C GLU A 125 6.31 6.45 -14.50
N ARG A 126 5.13 6.26 -13.90
CA ARG A 126 3.95 7.09 -14.16
C ARG A 126 4.19 8.56 -13.86
N ILE A 127 4.83 8.86 -12.72
CA ILE A 127 5.17 10.24 -12.36
C ILE A 127 6.13 10.85 -13.38
N LYS A 128 7.13 10.10 -13.84
CA LYS A 128 8.04 10.57 -14.88
C LYS A 128 7.32 10.83 -16.21
N ALA A 129 6.46 9.92 -16.63
CA ALA A 129 5.70 10.05 -17.88
C ALA A 129 4.75 11.25 -17.84
N GLN A 130 4.03 11.45 -16.74
CA GLN A 130 3.16 12.62 -16.56
C GLN A 130 3.94 13.93 -16.61
N THR A 131 5.08 14.00 -15.94
CA THR A 131 5.91 15.20 -15.91
C THR A 131 6.46 15.55 -17.30
N VAL A 132 6.89 14.55 -18.07
CA VAL A 132 7.38 14.75 -19.46
C VAL A 132 6.25 15.21 -20.36
N GLU A 133 5.08 14.62 -20.25
CA GLU A 133 3.92 14.99 -21.06
C GLU A 133 3.41 16.41 -20.76
N GLU A 134 3.39 16.80 -19.50
CA GLU A 134 3.03 18.16 -19.08
C GLU A 134 4.02 19.20 -19.59
N VAL A 135 5.32 18.95 -19.49
CA VAL A 135 6.37 19.81 -20.03
C VAL A 135 6.26 19.92 -21.55
N TYR A 136 6.01 18.80 -22.23
CA TYR A 136 5.87 18.79 -23.69
C TYR A 136 4.64 19.58 -24.16
N LYS A 137 3.50 19.45 -23.48
CA LYS A 137 2.29 20.22 -23.74
C LYS A 137 2.49 21.72 -23.51
N ALA A 138 3.20 22.09 -22.45
CA ALA A 138 3.53 23.48 -22.16
C ALA A 138 4.42 24.09 -23.27
N ILE A 139 5.44 23.38 -23.73
CA ILE A 139 6.32 23.83 -24.83
C ILE A 139 5.53 23.98 -26.12
N ILE A 140 4.66 23.05 -26.47
CA ILE A 140 3.84 23.12 -27.68
C ILE A 140 2.87 24.30 -27.63
N SER A 141 2.24 24.57 -26.46
CA SER A 141 1.35 25.73 -26.32
C SER A 141 2.11 27.05 -26.52
N GLU A 142 3.29 27.18 -25.93
CA GLU A 142 4.13 28.36 -26.06
C GLU A 142 4.61 28.58 -27.50
N LEU A 143 4.94 27.51 -28.21
CA LEU A 143 5.32 27.60 -29.65
C LEU A 143 4.15 28.02 -30.56
N LYS A 144 2.92 27.60 -30.21
CA LYS A 144 1.72 28.01 -30.95
C LYS A 144 1.35 29.46 -30.74
N GLU A 145 1.63 30.03 -29.60
CA GLU A 145 1.39 31.44 -29.31
C GLU A 145 2.40 32.38 -29.99
N ARG A 146 3.58 31.86 -30.31
CA ARG A 146 4.63 32.65 -31.03
C ARG A 146 4.55 32.60 -32.55
N GLY A 147 3.74 31.71 -33.07
CA GLY A 147 3.50 31.55 -34.51
C GLY A 147 2.29 32.28 -34.98
#